data_bfaf506e24d2a9a14b8072263042e675
#
_entry.id   bfaf506e24d2a9a14b8072263042e675
#
_cell.length_a   1.000
_cell.length_b   1.000
_cell.length_c   1.000
_cell.angle_alpha   90.00
_cell.angle_beta   90.00
_cell.angle_gamma   90.00
#
_symmetry.space_group_name_H-M   'P 1'
#
loop_
_entity.id
_entity.type
_entity.pdbx_description
1 polymer ?
#
loop_
_entity_poly.entity_id
_entity_poly.type
_entity_poly.pdbx_seq_one_letter_code
_entity_poly.pdbx_strand_id
1 'polypeptide(L)'
;MPTSQKTLPTSASVEDFIEAATPEKRRIDGRELDRIFREATGEQPVMWGPSIVGYGSYTYISPANARTTGIWPKTGFSPRKAQLSIYGLKDLPQGAALLPQLGKYTEGAGCVYVKKLEDIDLAVLRELIAIASSRQDDQPR
;
A
#
# COMPACT_ATOMS: atom_id res chain seq x y z
N MET A 1 -6.21 28.10 3.67
CA MET A 1 -5.03 27.32 4.04
C MET A 1 -5.29 25.85 3.83
N PRO A 2 -4.52 25.21 2.99
CA PRO A 2 -4.70 23.78 2.85
C PRO A 2 -4.41 23.08 4.17
N THR A 3 -5.22 22.09 4.46
CA THR A 3 -4.97 21.26 5.63
C THR A 3 -3.63 20.57 5.46
N SER A 4 -2.77 20.67 6.43
CA SER A 4 -1.50 19.97 6.36
C SER A 4 -1.77 18.48 6.46
N GLN A 5 -1.60 17.79 5.35
CA GLN A 5 -1.64 16.35 5.32
C GLN A 5 -0.36 15.84 6.00
N LYS A 6 -0.51 14.96 6.99
CA LYS A 6 0.64 14.48 7.75
C LYS A 6 1.51 13.52 6.97
N THR A 7 0.90 12.67 6.16
CA THR A 7 1.64 11.68 5.37
C THR A 7 1.70 12.14 3.93
N LEU A 8 2.89 12.45 3.46
CA LEU A 8 3.15 12.95 2.12
C LEU A 8 4.32 12.20 1.52
N PRO A 9 4.44 12.16 0.17
CA PRO A 9 5.60 11.56 -0.46
C PRO A 9 6.87 12.35 -0.10
N THR A 10 7.97 11.62 0.06
CA THR A 10 9.26 12.19 0.42
C THR A 10 10.33 11.71 -0.56
N SER A 11 11.52 12.32 -0.48
CA SER A 11 12.67 11.89 -1.26
C SER A 11 13.53 10.86 -0.55
N ALA A 12 13.08 10.33 0.58
CA ALA A 12 13.84 9.32 1.33
C ALA A 12 14.04 8.05 0.51
N SER A 13 15.13 7.34 0.77
CA SER A 13 15.47 6.13 0.05
C SER A 13 14.58 4.96 0.46
N VAL A 14 13.81 4.42 -0.48
CA VAL A 14 13.00 3.22 -0.27
C VAL A 14 13.93 2.03 0.02
N GLU A 15 15.03 1.91 -0.71
CA GLU A 15 15.98 0.82 -0.53
C GLU A 15 16.53 0.82 0.90
N ASP A 16 16.95 1.98 1.40
CA ASP A 16 17.47 2.09 2.76
C ASP A 16 16.42 1.73 3.79
N PHE A 17 15.17 2.15 3.56
CA PHE A 17 14.08 1.84 4.46
C PHE A 17 13.84 0.33 4.54
N ILE A 18 13.80 -0.35 3.40
CA ILE A 18 13.60 -1.81 3.38
C ILE A 18 14.78 -2.53 4.03
N GLU A 19 16.01 -2.08 3.75
CA GLU A 19 17.20 -2.71 4.33
C GLU A 19 17.30 -2.52 5.84
N ALA A 20 16.63 -1.51 6.39
CA ALA A 20 16.59 -1.27 7.82
C ALA A 20 15.50 -2.08 8.54
N ALA A 21 14.65 -2.78 7.81
CA ALA A 21 13.55 -3.55 8.41
C ALA A 21 14.08 -4.72 9.23
N THR A 22 13.42 -4.98 10.35
CA THR A 22 13.78 -6.09 11.23
C THR A 22 12.54 -6.89 11.58
N PRO A 23 12.68 -8.19 11.84
CA PRO A 23 13.87 -9.02 11.71
C PRO A 23 14.27 -9.26 10.25
N GLU A 24 15.32 -10.02 10.01
CA GLU A 24 15.82 -10.29 8.66
C GLU A 24 14.74 -10.80 7.71
N LYS A 25 13.89 -11.67 8.19
CA LYS A 25 12.78 -12.20 7.40
C LYS A 25 11.89 -11.08 6.86
N ARG A 26 11.70 -10.02 7.63
CA ARG A 26 10.90 -8.88 7.23
C ARG A 26 11.56 -8.12 6.09
N ARG A 27 12.88 -8.05 6.13
CA ARG A 27 13.68 -7.42 5.08
C ARG A 27 13.60 -8.21 3.77
N ILE A 28 13.71 -9.54 3.88
CA ILE A 28 13.61 -10.42 2.71
C ILE A 28 12.22 -10.29 2.07
N ASP A 29 11.17 -10.36 2.87
CA ASP A 29 9.80 -10.21 2.38
C ASP A 29 9.56 -8.80 1.83
N GLY A 30 10.19 -7.79 2.42
CA GLY A 30 10.08 -6.42 1.93
C GLY A 30 10.67 -6.24 0.53
N ARG A 31 11.81 -6.86 0.26
CA ARG A 31 12.42 -6.84 -1.07
C ARG A 31 11.53 -7.54 -2.09
N GLU A 32 10.97 -8.67 -1.71
CA GLU A 32 10.09 -9.42 -2.61
C GLU A 32 8.80 -8.64 -2.88
N LEU A 33 8.23 -8.01 -1.87
CA LEU A 33 7.06 -7.16 -2.04
C LEU A 33 7.36 -6.00 -3.00
N ASP A 34 8.50 -5.34 -2.82
CA ASP A 34 8.88 -4.25 -3.72
C ASP A 34 8.92 -4.73 -5.17
N ARG A 35 9.51 -5.89 -5.42
CA ARG A 35 9.56 -6.47 -6.75
C ARG A 35 8.16 -6.73 -7.30
N ILE A 36 7.31 -7.37 -6.50
CA ILE A 36 5.93 -7.68 -6.89
C ILE A 36 5.15 -6.41 -7.20
N PHE A 37 5.25 -5.40 -6.34
CA PHE A 37 4.54 -4.15 -6.53
C PHE A 37 5.00 -3.41 -7.79
N ARG A 38 6.31 -3.36 -8.04
CA ARG A 38 6.83 -2.72 -9.27
C ARG A 38 6.30 -3.42 -10.51
N GLU A 39 6.29 -4.75 -10.51
CA GLU A 39 5.81 -5.53 -11.65
C GLU A 39 4.31 -5.36 -11.86
N ALA A 40 3.54 -5.39 -10.79
CA ALA A 40 2.08 -5.33 -10.89
C ALA A 40 1.55 -3.93 -11.18
N THR A 41 2.25 -2.88 -10.75
CA THR A 41 1.79 -1.49 -10.93
C THR A 41 2.46 -0.77 -12.08
N GLY A 42 3.68 -1.16 -12.44
CA GLY A 42 4.50 -0.41 -13.38
C GLY A 42 5.06 0.89 -12.81
N GLU A 43 4.87 1.14 -11.51
CA GLU A 43 5.32 2.36 -10.86
C GLU A 43 6.58 2.16 -10.06
N GLN A 44 7.33 3.25 -9.87
CA GLN A 44 8.48 3.24 -8.97
C GLN A 44 8.01 3.51 -7.54
N PRO A 45 8.65 2.85 -6.55
CA PRO A 45 8.28 3.09 -5.16
C PRO A 45 8.70 4.47 -4.68
N VAL A 46 7.90 5.04 -3.80
CA VAL A 46 8.18 6.33 -3.15
C VAL A 46 7.85 6.19 -1.68
N MET A 47 8.70 6.75 -0.81
CA MET A 47 8.38 6.78 0.60
C MET A 47 7.28 7.80 0.87
N TRP A 48 6.28 7.38 1.62
CA TRP A 48 5.18 8.23 2.10
C TRP A 48 5.31 8.32 3.62
N GLY A 49 5.66 9.49 4.10
CA GLY A 49 5.98 9.64 5.51
C GLY A 49 7.19 8.78 5.89
N PRO A 50 7.31 8.39 7.16
CA PRO A 50 8.51 7.67 7.61
C PRO A 50 8.46 6.15 7.37
N SER A 51 7.31 5.57 6.99
CA SER A 51 7.18 4.12 7.08
C SER A 51 6.36 3.44 5.98
N ILE A 52 5.84 4.16 4.99
CA ILE A 52 5.02 3.56 3.93
C ILE A 52 5.77 3.62 2.61
N VAL A 53 5.90 2.47 1.95
CA VAL A 53 6.41 2.40 0.57
C VAL A 53 5.21 2.41 -0.34
N GLY A 54 5.02 3.47 -1.12
CA GLY A 54 3.84 3.65 -1.96
C GLY A 54 4.13 3.56 -3.46
N TYR A 55 3.10 3.20 -4.22
CA TYR A 55 3.18 3.01 -5.67
C TYR A 55 1.99 3.70 -6.34
N GLY A 56 2.30 4.75 -7.11
CA GLY A 56 1.27 5.59 -7.69
C GLY A 56 0.60 6.46 -6.64
N SER A 57 -0.26 7.35 -7.09
CA SER A 57 -1.02 8.20 -6.17
C SER A 57 -2.33 8.60 -6.81
N TYR A 58 -3.29 8.99 -5.99
CA TYR A 58 -4.56 9.52 -6.43
C TYR A 58 -4.96 10.67 -5.52
N THR A 59 -5.82 11.53 -6.03
CA THR A 59 -6.39 12.63 -5.24
C THR A 59 -7.67 12.15 -4.60
N TYR A 60 -7.78 12.29 -3.29
CA TYR A 60 -9.02 11.97 -2.59
C TYR A 60 -9.75 13.25 -2.20
N ILE A 61 -11.06 13.12 -2.03
CA ILE A 61 -11.92 14.19 -1.51
C ILE A 61 -12.42 13.70 -0.16
N SER A 62 -12.27 14.52 0.88
CA SER A 62 -12.70 14.14 2.22
C SER A 62 -14.20 13.82 2.23
N PRO A 63 -14.61 12.67 2.80
CA PRO A 63 -16.04 12.37 2.94
C PRO A 63 -16.73 13.34 3.89
N ALA A 64 -16.00 13.95 4.80
CA ALA A 64 -16.56 14.91 5.77
C ALA A 64 -16.67 16.32 5.21
N ASN A 65 -15.80 16.68 4.23
CA ASN A 65 -15.79 18.04 3.69
C ASN A 65 -15.28 18.00 2.25
N ALA A 66 -16.19 18.25 1.30
CA ALA A 66 -15.87 18.19 -0.13
C ALA A 66 -14.82 19.22 -0.58
N ARG A 67 -14.52 20.22 0.25
CA ARG A 67 -13.47 21.21 -0.05
C ARG A 67 -12.08 20.74 0.38
N THR A 68 -12.01 19.70 1.19
CA THR A 68 -10.74 19.15 1.66
C THR A 68 -10.32 18.02 0.75
N THR A 69 -9.17 18.21 0.09
CA THR A 69 -8.60 17.19 -0.78
C THR A 69 -7.18 16.87 -0.33
N GLY A 70 -6.67 15.75 -0.78
CA GLY A 70 -5.30 15.36 -0.52
C GLY A 70 -4.88 14.29 -1.49
N ILE A 71 -3.66 13.79 -1.33
CA ILE A 71 -3.13 12.71 -2.15
C ILE A 71 -2.81 11.51 -1.28
N TRP A 72 -2.90 10.33 -1.84
CA TRP A 72 -2.62 9.09 -1.13
C TRP A 72 -2.06 8.06 -2.12
N PRO A 73 -1.19 7.14 -1.69
CA PRO A 73 -0.72 6.10 -2.61
C PRO A 73 -1.88 5.17 -2.99
N LYS A 74 -1.91 4.78 -4.26
CA LYS A 74 -2.93 3.83 -4.73
C LYS A 74 -2.80 2.50 -4.01
N THR A 75 -1.58 2.08 -3.74
CA THR A 75 -1.28 0.87 -3.01
C THR A 75 0.13 0.96 -2.46
N GLY A 76 0.48 0.09 -1.53
CA GLY A 76 1.80 0.10 -0.94
C GLY A 76 1.91 -0.85 0.22
N PHE A 77 3.03 -0.80 0.91
CA PHE A 77 3.26 -1.66 2.06
C PHE A 77 4.20 -1.03 3.06
N SER A 78 4.21 -1.58 4.26
CA SER A 78 5.17 -1.23 5.30
C SER A 78 5.65 -2.53 5.97
N PRO A 79 6.94 -2.85 5.87
CA PRO A 79 7.49 -4.03 6.54
C PRO A 79 7.74 -3.72 8.01
N ARG A 80 6.71 -3.92 8.82
CA ARG A 80 6.78 -3.64 10.25
C ARG A 80 7.38 -4.81 11.00
N LYS A 81 7.82 -4.55 12.22
CA LYS A 81 8.48 -5.58 13.04
C LYS A 81 7.61 -6.81 13.26
N ALA A 82 6.33 -6.61 13.56
CA ALA A 82 5.42 -7.72 13.88
C ALA A 82 4.80 -8.37 12.64
N GLN A 83 4.67 -7.63 11.54
CA GLN A 83 3.95 -8.09 10.36
C GLN A 83 4.14 -7.14 9.19
N LEU A 84 3.74 -7.59 8.01
CA LEU A 84 3.67 -6.73 6.82
C LEU A 84 2.31 -6.06 6.83
N SER A 85 2.29 -4.74 6.68
CA SER A 85 1.05 -3.99 6.47
C SER A 85 0.96 -3.67 4.98
N ILE A 86 -0.16 -4.01 4.34
CA ILE A 86 -0.36 -3.80 2.91
C ILE A 86 -1.58 -2.92 2.72
N TYR A 87 -1.43 -1.88 1.91
CA TYR A 87 -2.43 -0.82 1.76
C TYR A 87 -3.08 -0.87 0.37
N GLY A 88 -4.34 -0.51 0.31
CA GLY A 88 -5.08 -0.35 -0.94
C GLY A 88 -5.80 -1.59 -1.43
N LEU A 89 -5.52 -2.76 -0.88
CA LEU A 89 -6.04 -4.02 -1.42
C LEU A 89 -7.56 -4.17 -1.34
N LYS A 90 -8.21 -3.47 -0.42
CA LYS A 90 -9.66 -3.58 -0.22
C LYS A 90 -10.41 -2.28 -0.47
N ASP A 91 -9.73 -1.29 -1.05
CA ASP A 91 -10.33 0.03 -1.27
C ASP A 91 -11.38 0.02 -2.39
N LEU A 92 -11.18 -0.80 -3.40
CA LEU A 92 -12.10 -0.91 -4.52
C LEU A 92 -12.94 -2.18 -4.40
N PRO A 93 -14.19 -2.16 -4.92
CA PRO A 93 -15.08 -3.33 -4.78
C PRO A 93 -14.49 -4.63 -5.33
N GLN A 94 -13.79 -4.57 -6.45
CA GLN A 94 -13.18 -5.74 -7.05
C GLN A 94 -12.09 -6.34 -6.14
N GLY A 95 -11.30 -5.47 -5.49
CA GLY A 95 -10.28 -5.91 -4.55
C GLY A 95 -10.92 -6.51 -3.30
N ALA A 96 -11.92 -5.85 -2.75
CA ALA A 96 -12.63 -6.35 -1.57
C ALA A 96 -13.24 -7.73 -1.85
N ALA A 97 -13.77 -7.94 -3.06
CA ALA A 97 -14.37 -9.22 -3.44
C ALA A 97 -13.33 -10.33 -3.59
N LEU A 98 -12.13 -10.01 -4.05
CA LEU A 98 -11.07 -10.98 -4.25
C LEU A 98 -10.29 -11.30 -2.97
N LEU A 99 -10.24 -10.35 -2.04
CA LEU A 99 -9.41 -10.43 -0.84
C LEU A 99 -9.54 -11.76 -0.06
N PRO A 100 -10.74 -12.34 0.11
CA PRO A 100 -10.86 -13.60 0.85
C PRO A 100 -10.04 -14.76 0.26
N GLN A 101 -9.60 -14.66 -0.99
CA GLN A 101 -8.80 -15.70 -1.63
C GLN A 101 -7.29 -15.50 -1.40
N LEU A 102 -6.90 -14.45 -0.69
CA LEU A 102 -5.48 -14.14 -0.50
C LEU A 102 -4.75 -15.19 0.33
N GLY A 103 -5.41 -15.75 1.33
CA GLY A 103 -4.80 -16.72 2.22
C GLY A 103 -4.92 -16.28 3.67
N LYS A 104 -3.83 -16.34 4.41
CA LYS A 104 -3.83 -16.07 5.84
C LYS A 104 -3.49 -14.61 6.11
N TYR A 105 -4.49 -13.84 6.50
CA TYR A 105 -4.34 -12.40 6.77
C TYR A 105 -5.33 -11.94 7.83
N THR A 106 -5.10 -10.75 8.36
CA THR A 106 -6.08 -10.03 9.18
C THR A 106 -6.27 -8.64 8.60
N GLU A 107 -7.28 -7.93 9.02
CA GLU A 107 -7.60 -6.60 8.47
C GLU A 107 -7.53 -5.52 9.52
N GLY A 108 -6.98 -4.37 9.12
CA GLY A 108 -7.08 -3.12 9.84
C GLY A 108 -8.10 -2.20 9.16
N ALA A 109 -8.18 -0.95 9.58
CA ALA A 109 -9.13 0.01 9.03
C ALA A 109 -8.90 0.27 7.54
N GLY A 110 -7.66 0.47 7.13
CA GLY A 110 -7.31 0.76 5.73
C GLY A 110 -6.24 -0.16 5.18
N CYS A 111 -5.96 -1.27 5.83
CA CYS A 111 -4.87 -2.12 5.43
C CYS A 111 -5.14 -3.59 5.74
N VAL A 112 -4.29 -4.44 5.19
CA VAL A 112 -4.32 -5.87 5.39
C VAL A 112 -2.99 -6.25 6.02
N TYR A 113 -3.02 -7.11 7.04
CA TYR A 113 -1.83 -7.55 7.74
C TYR A 113 -1.50 -8.99 7.38
N VAL A 114 -0.24 -9.23 7.04
CA VAL A 114 0.28 -10.54 6.67
C VAL A 114 1.56 -10.77 7.47
N LYS A 115 1.65 -11.89 8.14
CA LYS A 115 2.84 -12.18 8.96
C LYS A 115 4.05 -12.53 8.12
N LYS A 116 3.84 -13.24 7.02
CA LYS A 116 4.91 -13.62 6.08
C LYS A 116 4.31 -13.92 4.72
N LEU A 117 5.07 -13.70 3.66
CA LEU A 117 4.58 -13.90 2.30
C LEU A 117 4.23 -15.35 2.01
N GLU A 118 4.86 -16.30 2.69
CA GLU A 118 4.54 -17.72 2.55
C GLU A 118 3.10 -18.06 2.92
N ASP A 119 2.45 -17.21 3.71
CA ASP A 119 1.09 -17.45 4.19
C ASP A 119 0.02 -17.09 3.16
N ILE A 120 0.40 -16.45 2.06
CA ILE A 120 -0.57 -15.93 1.10
C ILE A 120 -0.26 -16.40 -0.32
N ASP A 121 -1.30 -16.31 -1.18
CA ASP A 121 -1.18 -16.63 -2.60
C ASP A 121 -0.65 -15.41 -3.34
N LEU A 122 0.58 -15.49 -3.85
CA LEU A 122 1.21 -14.37 -4.52
C LEU A 122 0.54 -14.00 -5.84
N ALA A 123 -0.11 -14.95 -6.51
CA ALA A 123 -0.86 -14.64 -7.74
C ALA A 123 -2.08 -13.79 -7.40
N VAL A 124 -2.78 -14.13 -6.32
CA VAL A 124 -3.91 -13.32 -5.84
C VAL A 124 -3.42 -11.95 -5.39
N LEU A 125 -2.29 -11.90 -4.69
CA LEU A 125 -1.71 -10.62 -4.27
C LEU A 125 -1.43 -9.72 -5.48
N ARG A 126 -0.82 -10.26 -6.53
CA ARG A 126 -0.52 -9.48 -7.76
C ARG A 126 -1.80 -8.93 -8.36
N GLU A 127 -2.86 -9.73 -8.41
CA GLU A 127 -4.13 -9.29 -8.95
C GLU A 127 -4.75 -8.19 -8.08
N LEU A 128 -4.70 -8.34 -6.76
CA LEU A 128 -5.17 -7.31 -5.83
C LEU A 128 -4.42 -6.00 -6.01
N ILE A 129 -3.10 -6.07 -6.18
CA ILE A 129 -2.27 -4.90 -6.39
C ILE A 129 -2.62 -4.22 -7.72
N ALA A 130 -2.82 -5.01 -8.77
CA ALA A 130 -3.20 -4.46 -10.08
C ALA A 130 -4.56 -3.75 -10.01
N ILE A 131 -5.52 -4.33 -9.30
CA ILE A 131 -6.82 -3.70 -9.06
C ILE A 131 -6.63 -2.37 -8.33
N ALA A 132 -5.87 -2.37 -7.24
CA ALA A 132 -5.61 -1.16 -6.46
C ALA A 132 -4.96 -0.08 -7.31
N SER A 133 -4.05 -0.47 -8.20
CA SER A 133 -3.35 0.44 -9.10
C SER A 133 -4.29 1.12 -10.10
N SER A 134 -5.47 0.56 -10.32
CA SER A 134 -6.47 1.14 -11.23
C SER A 134 -7.28 2.26 -10.60
N ARG A 135 -7.06 2.57 -9.31
CA ARG A 135 -7.79 3.61 -8.61
C ARG A 135 -7.67 4.94 -9.30
N GLN A 136 -8.81 5.60 -9.54
CA GLN A 136 -8.85 6.91 -10.15
C GLN A 136 -8.98 7.99 -9.07
N ASP A 137 -8.69 9.24 -9.44
CA ASP A 137 -8.93 10.36 -8.55
C ASP A 137 -10.41 10.43 -8.21
N ASP A 138 -10.72 10.86 -6.97
CA ASP A 138 -12.10 11.05 -6.57
C ASP A 138 -12.73 12.16 -7.42
N GLN A 139 -13.97 11.94 -7.82
CA GLN A 139 -14.69 12.92 -8.61
C GLN A 139 -15.48 13.87 -7.70
N PRO A 140 -15.58 15.15 -8.06
CA PRO A 140 -16.40 16.09 -7.29
C PRO A 140 -17.86 15.60 -7.24
N ARG A 141 -18.46 15.80 -6.08
CA ARG A 141 -19.87 15.45 -5.86
C ARG A 141 -20.79 16.60 -6.20
#